data_dd74f5c8ed58f2d16020cad827a2e834
#
_entry.id   dd74f5c8ed58f2d16020cad827a2e834
#
_cell.length_a   1.000
_cell.length_b   1.000
_cell.length_c   1.000
_cell.angle_alpha   90.00
_cell.angle_beta   90.00
_cell.angle_gamma   90.00
#
_symmetry.space_group_name_H-M   'P 1'
#
loop_
_entity.id
_entity.type
_entity.pdbx_description
1 polymer ?
#
loop_
_entity_poly.entity_id
_entity_poly.type
_entity_poly.pdbx_seq_one_letter_code
_entity_poly.pdbx_strand_id
1 'polypeptide(L)'
;MVCLIERVNLLIGAYAQKTDSAISPIRKNPNDMTERNGRRKMDRTELLEWAKETYGTEPDYPWNDGNCVLRHENNHKWYALVMKLNEKKLGRQGDRIVDVLNVKCDLLLIGSLRTQPGYFPAYHMNKDRWLSIMLDGTVSPDEIKDLVKLSHQLTKK
;
A
#
# COMPACT_ATOMS: atom_id res chain seq x y z
N MET A 1 -20.31 -6.64 -17.74
CA MET A 1 -19.48 -7.20 -16.64
C MET A 1 -18.07 -7.40 -17.18
N VAL A 2 -17.18 -6.44 -16.96
CA VAL A 2 -15.78 -6.58 -17.37
C VAL A 2 -15.14 -7.61 -16.43
N CYS A 3 -14.61 -8.67 -17.00
CA CYS A 3 -14.04 -9.79 -16.25
C CYS A 3 -12.91 -9.29 -15.34
N LEU A 4 -12.88 -9.78 -14.09
CA LEU A 4 -11.87 -9.44 -13.09
C LEU A 4 -10.44 -9.72 -13.62
N ILE A 5 -10.31 -10.67 -14.52
CA ILE A 5 -9.08 -11.07 -15.21
C ILE A 5 -8.55 -9.96 -16.12
N GLU A 6 -9.42 -9.17 -16.78
CA GLU A 6 -8.99 -8.04 -17.61
C GLU A 6 -8.47 -6.86 -16.78
N ARG A 7 -9.03 -6.65 -15.59
CA ARG A 7 -8.54 -5.61 -14.66
C ARG A 7 -7.19 -5.99 -14.04
N VAL A 8 -6.98 -7.25 -13.76
CA VAL A 8 -5.69 -7.77 -13.28
C VAL A 8 -4.64 -7.69 -14.39
N ASN A 9 -5.01 -8.02 -15.64
CA ASN A 9 -4.11 -7.90 -16.79
C ASN A 9 -3.81 -6.44 -17.15
N LEU A 10 -4.75 -5.51 -16.94
CA LEU A 10 -4.52 -4.06 -17.09
C LEU A 10 -3.55 -3.52 -16.03
N LEU A 11 -3.65 -4.00 -14.78
CA LEU A 11 -2.71 -3.64 -13.70
C LEU A 11 -1.33 -4.26 -13.94
N ILE A 12 -1.25 -5.50 -14.37
CA ILE A 12 0.00 -6.19 -14.73
C ILE A 12 0.59 -5.62 -16.02
N GLY A 13 -0.24 -5.30 -17.01
CA GLY A 13 0.18 -4.70 -18.27
C GLY A 13 0.66 -3.24 -18.10
N ALA A 14 0.00 -2.45 -17.27
CA ALA A 14 0.45 -1.12 -16.89
C ALA A 14 1.77 -1.15 -16.10
N TYR A 15 2.01 -2.21 -15.34
CA TYR A 15 3.26 -2.42 -14.62
C TYR A 15 4.43 -2.76 -15.56
N ALA A 16 4.18 -3.62 -16.56
CA ALA A 16 5.20 -4.00 -17.55
C ALA A 16 5.58 -2.86 -18.52
N GLN A 17 4.66 -1.92 -18.79
CA GLN A 17 4.91 -0.79 -19.68
C GLN A 17 5.59 0.41 -18.99
N LYS A 18 5.56 0.46 -17.65
CA LYS A 18 6.19 1.56 -16.89
C LYS A 18 7.70 1.45 -16.74
N THR A 19 8.31 0.32 -17.10
CA THR A 19 9.76 0.14 -17.02
C THR A 19 10.53 0.72 -18.21
N ASP A 20 9.83 1.17 -19.26
CA ASP A 20 10.42 1.59 -20.54
C ASP A 20 10.15 3.05 -20.92
N SER A 21 9.53 3.86 -20.05
CA SER A 21 9.37 5.27 -20.33
C SER A 21 10.60 6.06 -19.97
N ALA A 22 11.24 6.61 -20.99
CA ALA A 22 12.41 7.47 -20.94
C ALA A 22 12.36 8.48 -19.77
N ILE A 23 13.39 8.48 -18.96
CA ILE A 23 13.69 9.43 -17.91
C ILE A 23 13.84 10.82 -18.51
N SER A 24 12.84 11.68 -18.36
CA SER A 24 13.05 13.12 -18.57
C SER A 24 13.91 13.65 -17.43
N PRO A 25 14.97 14.42 -17.69
CA PRO A 25 15.79 14.97 -16.63
C PRO A 25 14.98 16.02 -15.85
N ILE A 26 14.51 15.65 -14.68
CA ILE A 26 13.93 16.59 -13.71
C ILE A 26 15.09 17.44 -13.19
N ARG A 27 14.98 18.76 -13.36
CA ARG A 27 15.94 19.73 -12.79
C ARG A 27 15.94 19.57 -11.26
N LYS A 28 17.06 19.14 -10.71
CA LYS A 28 17.28 18.99 -9.27
C LYS A 28 17.21 20.34 -8.57
N ASN A 29 16.36 20.46 -7.58
CA ASN A 29 16.44 21.54 -6.61
C ASN A 29 17.52 21.22 -5.59
N PRO A 30 18.52 22.09 -5.34
CA PRO A 30 19.69 21.76 -4.50
C PRO A 30 19.40 21.57 -3.00
N ASN A 31 18.16 21.82 -2.56
CA ASN A 31 17.79 21.82 -1.15
C ASN A 31 16.98 20.62 -0.66
N ASP A 32 16.84 19.57 -1.47
CA ASP A 32 16.19 18.34 -1.04
C ASP A 32 17.21 17.33 -0.53
N MET A 33 17.50 17.39 0.77
CA MET A 33 18.44 16.49 1.44
C MET A 33 17.85 15.11 1.81
N THR A 34 16.75 14.68 1.21
CA THR A 34 16.08 13.42 1.52
C THR A 34 16.31 12.30 0.50
N GLU A 35 17.19 12.50 -0.47
CA GLU A 35 17.52 11.47 -1.47
C GLU A 35 18.74 10.60 -1.06
N ARG A 36 18.53 9.67 -0.13
CA ARG A 36 19.33 8.45 -0.12
C ARG A 36 18.57 7.38 -0.91
N ASN A 37 19.03 7.08 -2.12
CA ASN A 37 18.58 6.06 -3.08
C ASN A 37 17.44 6.36 -4.05
N GLY A 38 17.20 7.60 -4.48
CA GLY A 38 16.45 7.90 -5.71
C GLY A 38 15.00 7.40 -5.81
N ARG A 39 14.42 6.80 -4.75
CA ARG A 39 13.04 6.35 -4.70
C ARG A 39 12.27 7.18 -3.68
N ARG A 40 11.28 7.90 -4.18
CA ARG A 40 10.32 8.57 -3.31
C ARG A 40 9.62 7.53 -2.43
N LYS A 41 9.66 7.77 -1.13
CA LYS A 41 9.00 6.93 -0.13
C LYS A 41 7.64 7.57 0.21
N MET A 42 6.60 6.75 0.32
CA MET A 42 5.37 7.13 0.97
C MET A 42 5.40 6.63 2.40
N ASP A 43 5.41 7.53 3.35
CA ASP A 43 5.33 7.18 4.75
C ASP A 43 3.86 7.14 5.24
N ARG A 44 3.69 6.80 6.51
CA ARG A 44 2.38 6.70 7.15
C ARG A 44 1.60 8.03 7.10
N THR A 45 2.27 9.15 7.36
CA THR A 45 1.63 10.46 7.40
C THR A 45 1.13 10.86 6.02
N GLU A 46 1.96 10.75 5.00
CA GLU A 46 1.58 11.01 3.60
C GLU A 46 0.42 10.12 3.14
N LEU A 47 0.43 8.84 3.54
CA LEU A 47 -0.65 7.92 3.21
C LEU A 47 -2.00 8.36 3.81
N LEU A 48 -2.01 8.74 5.08
CA LEU A 48 -3.21 9.18 5.77
C LEU A 48 -3.72 10.51 5.23
N GLU A 49 -2.84 11.47 4.96
CA GLU A 49 -3.18 12.74 4.31
C GLU A 49 -3.77 12.53 2.92
N TRP A 50 -3.13 11.71 2.11
CA TRP A 50 -3.65 11.37 0.79
C TRP A 50 -5.03 10.68 0.83
N ALA A 51 -5.26 9.77 1.77
CA ALA A 51 -6.56 9.11 1.94
C ALA A 51 -7.65 10.11 2.37
N LYS A 52 -7.30 11.06 3.24
CA LYS A 52 -8.19 12.15 3.64
C LYS A 52 -8.55 13.06 2.46
N GLU A 53 -7.57 13.47 1.68
CA GLU A 53 -7.78 14.30 0.48
C GLU A 53 -8.61 13.58 -0.59
N THR A 54 -8.37 12.27 -0.78
CA THR A 54 -9.00 11.48 -1.85
C THR A 54 -10.42 11.03 -1.50
N TYR A 55 -10.64 10.62 -0.25
CA TYR A 55 -11.89 9.96 0.19
C TYR A 55 -12.61 10.69 1.31
N GLY A 56 -12.04 11.75 1.86
CA GLY A 56 -12.57 12.41 3.06
C GLY A 56 -12.48 11.56 4.33
N THR A 57 -11.72 10.45 4.30
CA THR A 57 -11.63 9.51 5.42
C THR A 57 -10.67 10.00 6.49
N GLU A 58 -11.17 10.16 7.72
CA GLU A 58 -10.31 10.35 8.89
C GLU A 58 -9.88 8.99 9.44
N PRO A 59 -8.62 8.85 9.89
CA PRO A 59 -8.16 7.62 10.52
C PRO A 59 -8.88 7.40 11.86
N ASP A 60 -9.35 6.18 12.07
CA ASP A 60 -9.94 5.73 13.32
C ASP A 60 -8.92 4.89 14.10
N TYR A 61 -8.77 5.19 15.38
CA TYR A 61 -7.81 4.55 16.28
C TYR A 61 -8.53 3.70 17.33
N PRO A 62 -9.03 2.51 16.97
CA PRO A 62 -9.80 1.67 17.89
C PRO A 62 -8.97 1.07 19.03
N TRP A 63 -7.64 1.15 18.92
CA TRP A 63 -6.69 0.64 19.92
C TRP A 63 -5.80 1.77 20.44
N ASN A 64 -5.32 1.63 21.67
CA ASN A 64 -4.40 2.61 22.27
C ASN A 64 -2.91 2.38 21.93
N ASP A 65 -2.63 1.78 20.79
CA ASP A 65 -1.29 1.42 20.33
C ASP A 65 -0.78 2.24 19.14
N GLY A 66 -1.56 3.23 18.71
CA GLY A 66 -1.26 4.08 17.56
C GLY A 66 -1.54 3.43 16.19
N ASN A 67 -2.04 2.20 16.16
CA ASN A 67 -2.53 1.59 14.93
C ASN A 67 -3.88 2.19 14.54
N CYS A 68 -4.13 2.36 13.25
CA CYS A 68 -5.36 2.98 12.78
C CYS A 68 -5.97 2.24 11.59
N VAL A 69 -7.26 2.39 11.44
CA VAL A 69 -8.01 1.87 10.30
C VAL A 69 -8.59 3.01 9.49
N LEU A 70 -8.66 2.81 8.18
CA LEU A 70 -9.45 3.61 7.27
C LEU A 70 -10.68 2.81 6.89
N ARG A 71 -11.84 3.37 7.17
CA ARG A 71 -13.13 2.71 6.90
C ARG A 71 -14.06 3.59 6.09
N HIS A 72 -14.97 2.94 5.38
CA HIS A 72 -16.03 3.64 4.66
C HIS A 72 -17.03 4.28 5.64
N GLU A 73 -17.46 5.47 5.34
CA GLU A 73 -18.46 6.18 6.15
C GLU A 73 -19.84 5.49 6.11
N ASN A 74 -20.22 4.97 4.94
CA ASN A 74 -21.56 4.41 4.73
C ASN A 74 -21.78 3.00 5.28
N ASN A 75 -20.78 2.13 5.26
CA ASN A 75 -20.89 0.73 5.66
C ASN A 75 -19.92 0.30 6.75
N HIS A 76 -19.05 1.21 7.21
CA HIS A 76 -18.01 1.02 8.24
C HIS A 76 -17.00 -0.10 7.97
N LYS A 77 -16.97 -0.66 6.76
CA LYS A 77 -15.98 -1.67 6.38
C LYS A 77 -14.60 -1.05 6.25
N TRP A 78 -13.61 -1.76 6.75
CA TRP A 78 -12.21 -1.35 6.62
C TRP A 78 -11.73 -1.54 5.18
N TYR A 79 -11.03 -0.56 4.64
CA TYR A 79 -10.32 -0.69 3.37
C TYR A 79 -8.81 -0.53 3.53
N ALA A 80 -8.33 -0.05 4.67
CA ALA A 80 -6.92 -0.04 5.01
C ALA A 80 -6.73 -0.15 6.53
N LEU A 81 -5.65 -0.81 6.93
CA LEU A 81 -5.19 -0.88 8.32
C LEU A 81 -3.71 -0.52 8.33
N VAL A 82 -3.35 0.54 9.05
CA VAL A 82 -1.97 1.01 9.18
C VAL A 82 -1.48 0.72 10.59
N MET A 83 -0.39 -0.04 10.68
CA MET A 83 0.14 -0.50 11.96
C MET A 83 1.66 -0.35 12.04
N LYS A 84 2.16 -0.26 13.27
CA LYS A 84 3.58 -0.41 13.59
C LYS A 84 3.83 -1.80 14.12
N LEU A 85 4.82 -2.49 13.58
CA LEU A 85 5.20 -3.80 14.06
C LEU A 85 6.70 -4.07 13.86
N ASN A 86 7.20 -5.02 14.62
CA ASN A 86 8.56 -5.49 14.42
C ASN A 86 8.64 -6.30 13.11
N GLU A 87 9.63 -6.02 12.26
CA GLU A 87 9.79 -6.68 10.95
C GLU A 87 9.93 -8.20 11.04
N LYS A 88 10.32 -8.76 12.19
CA LYS A 88 10.27 -10.21 12.46
C LYS A 88 8.87 -10.81 12.28
N LYS A 89 7.83 -10.03 12.56
CA LYS A 89 6.42 -10.45 12.36
C LYS A 89 6.05 -10.66 10.90
N LEU A 90 6.84 -10.08 9.99
CA LEU A 90 6.73 -10.28 8.54
C LEU A 90 7.65 -11.40 8.02
N GLY A 91 8.31 -12.14 8.90
CA GLY A 91 9.27 -13.18 8.52
C GLY A 91 10.65 -12.66 8.12
N ARG A 92 10.97 -11.39 8.43
CA ARG A 92 12.30 -10.82 8.21
C ARG A 92 13.23 -11.12 9.38
N GLN A 93 14.53 -11.05 9.14
CA GLN A 93 15.55 -11.34 10.17
C GLN A 93 15.94 -10.10 11.00
N GLY A 94 15.55 -8.89 10.57
CA GLY A 94 15.83 -7.65 11.29
C GLY A 94 14.99 -7.51 12.57
N ASP A 95 15.27 -6.49 13.34
CA ASP A 95 14.57 -6.17 14.60
C ASP A 95 14.02 -4.74 14.62
N ARG A 96 13.84 -4.16 13.45
CA ARG A 96 13.33 -2.79 13.33
C ARG A 96 11.80 -2.75 13.50
N ILE A 97 11.34 -1.66 14.07
CA ILE A 97 9.91 -1.33 14.03
C ILE A 97 9.62 -0.63 12.69
N VAL A 98 8.67 -1.14 11.95
CA VAL A 98 8.30 -0.67 10.62
C VAL A 98 6.82 -0.34 10.55
N ASP A 99 6.48 0.65 9.72
CA ASP A 99 5.09 0.91 9.36
C ASP A 99 4.65 -0.05 8.26
N VAL A 100 3.47 -0.63 8.43
CA VAL A 100 2.88 -1.61 7.52
C VAL A 100 1.45 -1.23 7.20
N LEU A 101 1.10 -1.32 5.94
CA LEU A 101 -0.24 -1.11 5.42
C LEU A 101 -0.85 -2.45 5.03
N ASN A 102 -2.01 -2.78 5.58
CA ASN A 102 -2.83 -3.89 5.11
C ASN A 102 -3.94 -3.37 4.20
N VAL A 103 -4.07 -3.98 3.04
CA VAL A 103 -5.12 -3.69 2.06
C VAL A 103 -5.81 -4.97 1.64
N LYS A 104 -7.09 -4.87 1.29
CA LYS A 104 -7.86 -5.99 0.74
C LYS A 104 -7.54 -6.15 -0.74
N CYS A 105 -7.27 -7.38 -1.16
CA CYS A 105 -6.93 -7.73 -2.53
C CYS A 105 -7.63 -9.01 -2.98
N ASP A 106 -7.65 -9.19 -4.28
CA ASP A 106 -8.02 -10.46 -4.90
C ASP A 106 -6.92 -11.52 -4.67
N LEU A 107 -7.32 -12.78 -4.53
CA LEU A 107 -6.40 -13.89 -4.26
C LEU A 107 -5.31 -14.05 -5.32
N LEU A 108 -5.63 -13.87 -6.61
CA LEU A 108 -4.66 -13.97 -7.69
C LEU A 108 -3.63 -12.84 -7.63
N LEU A 109 -4.07 -11.63 -7.34
CA LEU A 109 -3.18 -10.48 -7.16
C LEU A 109 -2.29 -10.66 -5.94
N ILE A 110 -2.81 -11.16 -4.83
CA ILE A 110 -2.04 -11.48 -3.62
C ILE A 110 -0.92 -12.48 -3.94
N GLY A 111 -1.23 -13.54 -4.66
CA GLY A 111 -0.25 -14.56 -5.08
C GLY A 111 0.89 -13.98 -5.89
N SER A 112 0.57 -13.09 -6.83
CA SER A 112 1.56 -12.42 -7.68
C SER A 112 2.41 -11.41 -6.90
N LEU A 113 1.79 -10.55 -6.08
CA LEU A 113 2.50 -9.50 -5.34
C LEU A 113 3.41 -10.06 -4.24
N ARG A 114 3.00 -11.14 -3.58
CA ARG A 114 3.82 -11.78 -2.52
C ARG A 114 5.16 -12.33 -3.00
N THR A 115 5.36 -12.50 -4.30
CA THR A 115 6.66 -12.87 -4.88
C THR A 115 7.61 -11.67 -5.03
N GLN A 116 7.12 -10.45 -4.81
CA GLN A 116 7.87 -9.21 -5.00
C GLN A 116 8.33 -8.62 -3.67
N PRO A 117 9.44 -7.85 -3.65
CA PRO A 117 9.92 -7.18 -2.45
C PRO A 117 8.89 -6.19 -1.89
N GLY A 118 8.79 -6.12 -0.56
CA GLY A 118 7.91 -5.16 0.12
C GLY A 118 6.49 -5.65 0.37
N TYR A 119 6.13 -6.82 -0.14
CA TYR A 119 4.82 -7.46 0.04
C TYR A 119 4.93 -8.71 0.90
N PHE A 120 4.01 -8.87 1.84
CA PHE A 120 4.01 -9.96 2.82
C PHE A 120 2.61 -10.53 3.04
N PRO A 121 2.50 -11.79 3.51
CA PRO A 121 1.23 -12.30 4.02
C PRO A 121 0.64 -11.35 5.06
N ALA A 122 -0.65 -11.06 4.97
CA ALA A 122 -1.30 -10.10 5.86
C ALA A 122 -1.14 -10.48 7.34
N TYR A 123 -0.56 -9.58 8.10
CA TYR A 123 -0.41 -9.73 9.54
C TYR A 123 -1.75 -9.44 10.22
N HIS A 124 -2.21 -10.34 11.09
CA HIS A 124 -3.50 -10.28 11.79
C HIS A 124 -4.76 -10.20 10.92
N MET A 125 -4.65 -10.43 9.62
CA MET A 125 -5.78 -10.45 8.70
C MET A 125 -5.82 -11.78 7.93
N ASN A 126 -6.95 -12.06 7.29
CA ASN A 126 -7.08 -13.21 6.40
C ASN A 126 -6.10 -13.08 5.21
N LYS A 127 -5.16 -14.01 5.12
CA LYS A 127 -4.06 -13.98 4.14
C LYS A 127 -4.48 -14.25 2.70
N ASP A 128 -5.70 -14.77 2.48
CA ASP A 128 -6.25 -14.99 1.15
C ASP A 128 -7.05 -13.79 0.63
N ARG A 129 -7.28 -12.80 1.50
CA ARG A 129 -8.09 -11.61 1.19
C ARG A 129 -7.36 -10.30 1.45
N TRP A 130 -6.28 -10.33 2.20
CA TRP A 130 -5.53 -9.15 2.61
C TRP A 130 -4.04 -9.34 2.34
N LEU A 131 -3.35 -8.24 2.11
CA LEU A 131 -1.92 -8.16 1.83
C LEU A 131 -1.28 -7.13 2.74
N SER A 132 -0.12 -7.42 3.29
CA SER A 132 0.73 -6.47 4.03
C SER A 132 1.77 -5.84 3.11
N ILE A 133 1.86 -4.52 3.15
CA ILE A 133 2.82 -3.72 2.38
C ILE A 133 3.69 -2.97 3.38
N MET A 134 5.02 -3.09 3.25
CA MET A 134 5.94 -2.35 4.08
C MET A 134 6.13 -0.92 3.56
N LEU A 135 5.95 0.07 4.43
CA LEU A 135 6.07 1.50 4.09
C LEU A 135 7.51 2.01 4.28
N ASP A 136 8.48 1.32 3.72
CA ASP A 136 9.91 1.65 3.83
C ASP A 136 10.54 2.22 2.54
N GLY A 137 9.73 2.42 1.52
CA GLY A 137 10.17 2.89 0.20
C GLY A 137 10.45 1.77 -0.80
N THR A 138 10.35 0.49 -0.40
CA THR A 138 10.50 -0.65 -1.33
C THR A 138 9.39 -0.67 -2.38
N VAL A 139 8.16 -0.38 -1.97
CA VAL A 139 7.01 -0.24 -2.86
C VAL A 139 6.79 1.25 -3.17
N SER A 140 6.58 1.58 -4.44
CA SER A 140 6.40 2.97 -4.87
C SER A 140 5.10 3.58 -4.33
N PRO A 141 5.05 4.92 -4.13
CA PRO A 141 3.83 5.61 -3.74
C PRO A 141 2.65 5.36 -4.68
N ASP A 142 2.89 5.30 -5.98
CA ASP A 142 1.85 5.05 -6.98
C ASP A 142 1.23 3.66 -6.84
N GLU A 143 2.06 2.63 -6.62
CA GLU A 143 1.57 1.27 -6.37
C GLU A 143 0.77 1.18 -5.07
N ILE A 144 1.25 1.82 -4.00
CA ILE A 144 0.53 1.89 -2.72
C ILE A 144 -0.84 2.52 -2.91
N LYS A 145 -0.91 3.67 -3.59
CA LYS A 145 -2.18 4.36 -3.88
C LYS A 145 -3.12 3.50 -4.71
N ASP A 146 -2.63 2.82 -5.74
CA ASP A 146 -3.45 1.96 -6.59
C ASP A 146 -4.01 0.76 -5.82
N LEU A 147 -3.23 0.18 -4.91
CA LEU A 147 -3.69 -0.91 -4.06
C LEU A 147 -4.71 -0.44 -3.00
N VAL A 148 -4.55 0.75 -2.44
CA VAL A 148 -5.56 1.33 -1.56
C VAL A 148 -6.86 1.63 -2.32
N LYS A 149 -6.78 2.17 -3.53
CA LYS A 149 -7.95 2.38 -4.41
C LYS A 149 -8.68 1.08 -4.70
N LEU A 150 -7.94 0.01 -5.02
CA LEU A 150 -8.52 -1.32 -5.24
C LEU A 150 -9.22 -1.83 -3.98
N SER A 151 -8.57 -1.75 -2.83
CA SER A 151 -9.13 -2.16 -1.55
C SER A 151 -10.40 -1.37 -1.22
N HIS A 152 -10.38 -0.05 -1.43
CA HIS A 152 -11.54 0.81 -1.26
C HIS A 152 -12.72 0.37 -2.14
N GLN A 153 -12.47 0.03 -3.40
CA GLN A 153 -13.51 -0.48 -4.32
C GLN A 153 -14.05 -1.84 -3.89
N LEU A 154 -13.19 -2.77 -3.47
CA LEU A 154 -13.58 -4.12 -3.05
C LEU A 154 -14.42 -4.13 -1.76
N THR A 155 -14.32 -3.10 -0.95
CA THR A 155 -15.03 -2.99 0.34
C THR A 155 -16.22 -2.03 0.31
N LYS A 156 -16.44 -1.34 -0.80
CA LYS A 156 -17.48 -0.31 -0.95
C LYS A 156 -18.92 -0.84 -0.87
N LYS A 157 -19.14 -2.12 -1.14
CA LYS A 157 -20.47 -2.76 -1.11
C LYS A 157 -20.87 -3.21 0.28
#